data_3d2c93d981c8a94624043e63f4fa23b5
#
_entry.id   3d2c93d981c8a94624043e63f4fa23b5
#
_cell.length_a   1.000
_cell.length_b   1.000
_cell.length_c   1.000
_cell.angle_alpha   90.00
_cell.angle_beta   90.00
_cell.angle_gamma   90.00
#
_symmetry.space_group_name_H-M   'P 1'
#
loop_
_entity.id
_entity.type
_entity.pdbx_description
1 polymer ?
#
loop_
_entity_poly.entity_id
_entity_poly.type
_entity_poly.pdbx_seq_one_letter_code
_entity_poly.pdbx_strand_id
1 'polypeptide(L)'
;MLDSRWASIDAFAENNRDNILRDITRLVAVPSVEGTPEPGAPFGKGPKAALDKALEIAAELGLDTHNAEGYIGWAQTGPIADGQKYLATITHTDVVPEGNGWDADPYTVRVRDGWLLGRGVADDKGPSILCLYALKYLKDNGVTLKYPVRALLGANEETNMHDVDYFAAHFEQPAFCFTPDAEFPVCNGEKGGFGGELVSPVLENGVIVDFVGGVAHNAVPDRAACTVRLPESALKQTEGVTFEAGENGTTIIRGWGKSGHAAMPQGTVNAIGLIVTCLLESK
;
A
#
# COMPACT_ATOMS: atom_id res chain seq x y z
N MET A 1 -7.51 20.73 31.93
CA MET A 1 -7.82 21.12 30.52
C MET A 1 -7.46 20.05 29.47
N LEU A 2 -6.32 19.34 29.57
CA LEU A 2 -6.01 18.23 28.65
C LEU A 2 -6.96 17.05 28.84
N ASP A 3 -7.25 16.63 30.06
CA ASP A 3 -8.12 15.47 30.35
C ASP A 3 -9.54 15.61 29.78
N SER A 4 -10.11 16.82 29.80
CA SER A 4 -11.47 17.03 29.25
C SER A 4 -11.51 16.97 27.71
N ARG A 5 -10.44 17.35 27.02
CA ARG A 5 -10.35 17.22 25.55
C ARG A 5 -10.21 15.77 25.12
N TRP A 6 -9.36 15.00 25.81
CA TRP A 6 -9.23 13.57 25.55
C TRP A 6 -10.55 12.83 25.73
N ALA A 7 -11.26 13.08 26.82
CA ALA A 7 -12.58 12.51 27.07
C ALA A 7 -13.61 12.87 25.97
N SER A 8 -13.53 14.09 25.41
CA SER A 8 -14.38 14.49 24.29
C SER A 8 -14.03 13.78 22.99
N ILE A 9 -12.74 13.57 22.72
CA ILE A 9 -12.27 12.81 21.53
C ILE A 9 -12.66 11.34 21.66
N ASP A 10 -12.45 10.72 22.81
CA ASP A 10 -12.83 9.34 23.08
C ASP A 10 -14.35 9.13 22.89
N ALA A 11 -15.16 10.03 23.46
CA ALA A 11 -16.59 9.99 23.29
C ALA A 11 -17.03 10.16 21.82
N PHE A 12 -16.37 11.05 21.08
CA PHE A 12 -16.64 11.22 19.65
C PHE A 12 -16.29 9.97 18.86
N ALA A 13 -15.13 9.38 19.11
CA ALA A 13 -14.66 8.16 18.44
C ALA A 13 -15.64 6.99 18.70
N GLU A 14 -16.05 6.80 19.96
CA GLU A 14 -17.00 5.74 20.32
C GLU A 14 -18.37 5.95 19.70
N ASN A 15 -18.90 7.17 19.73
CA ASN A 15 -20.18 7.51 19.11
C ASN A 15 -20.18 7.38 17.58
N ASN A 16 -19.02 7.47 16.94
CA ASN A 16 -18.87 7.34 15.49
C ASN A 16 -18.28 5.98 15.06
N ARG A 17 -18.04 5.08 15.97
CA ARG A 17 -17.38 3.81 15.70
C ARG A 17 -17.97 3.05 14.50
N ASP A 18 -19.26 2.85 14.50
CA ASP A 18 -19.95 2.12 13.42
C ASP A 18 -19.86 2.86 12.08
N ASN A 19 -19.92 4.19 12.11
CA ASN A 19 -19.76 5.02 10.91
C ASN A 19 -18.34 4.94 10.38
N ILE A 20 -17.32 5.00 11.25
CA ILE A 20 -15.91 4.85 10.90
C ILE A 20 -15.67 3.47 10.26
N LEU A 21 -16.16 2.40 10.88
CA LEU A 21 -16.02 1.04 10.34
C LEU A 21 -16.71 0.88 8.99
N ARG A 22 -17.92 1.45 8.84
CA ARG A 22 -18.63 1.47 7.55
C ARG A 22 -17.81 2.17 6.48
N ASP A 23 -17.24 3.33 6.77
CA ASP A 23 -16.56 4.15 5.79
C ASP A 23 -15.17 3.58 5.44
N ILE A 24 -14.46 2.96 6.39
CA ILE A 24 -13.29 2.14 6.10
C ILE A 24 -13.68 0.99 5.15
N THR A 25 -14.77 0.28 5.44
CA THR A 25 -15.24 -0.82 4.59
C THR A 25 -15.56 -0.35 3.18
N ARG A 26 -16.23 0.81 3.02
CA ARG A 26 -16.55 1.40 1.71
C ARG A 26 -15.28 1.73 0.91
N LEU A 27 -14.27 2.29 1.56
CA LEU A 27 -13.04 2.68 0.89
C LEU A 27 -12.18 1.45 0.55
N VAL A 28 -12.06 0.49 1.47
CA VAL A 28 -11.33 -0.76 1.24
C VAL A 28 -11.93 -1.59 0.10
N ALA A 29 -13.26 -1.56 -0.04
CA ALA A 29 -13.97 -2.28 -1.10
C ALA A 29 -13.63 -1.81 -2.54
N VAL A 30 -12.88 -0.73 -2.69
CA VAL A 30 -12.40 -0.23 -3.99
C VAL A 30 -10.97 -0.72 -4.23
N PRO A 31 -10.70 -1.70 -5.10
CA PRO A 31 -9.35 -2.11 -5.45
C PRO A 31 -8.59 -0.94 -6.09
N SER A 32 -7.37 -0.68 -5.61
CA SER A 32 -6.62 0.52 -6.00
C SER A 32 -5.13 0.26 -6.21
N VAL A 33 -4.80 -0.92 -6.72
CA VAL A 33 -3.45 -1.19 -7.21
C VAL A 33 -3.19 -0.32 -8.44
N GLU A 34 -1.98 0.23 -8.55
CA GLU A 34 -1.57 1.02 -9.72
C GLU A 34 -1.83 0.27 -11.02
N GLY A 35 -2.28 0.98 -12.02
CA GLY A 35 -2.63 0.44 -13.33
C GLY A 35 -2.17 1.35 -14.47
N THR A 36 -2.60 1.04 -15.68
CA THR A 36 -2.25 1.82 -16.85
C THR A 36 -2.82 3.24 -16.75
N PRO A 37 -1.99 4.28 -16.94
CA PRO A 37 -2.45 5.67 -16.95
C PRO A 37 -3.49 5.94 -18.03
N GLU A 38 -4.52 6.72 -17.67
CA GLU A 38 -5.57 7.17 -18.58
C GLU A 38 -5.86 8.67 -18.33
N PRO A 39 -6.52 9.39 -19.25
CA PRO A 39 -6.91 10.78 -19.02
C PRO A 39 -7.75 10.92 -17.75
N GLY A 40 -7.30 11.77 -16.81
CA GLY A 40 -7.91 11.97 -15.50
C GLY A 40 -7.73 10.82 -14.50
N ALA A 41 -6.91 9.83 -14.84
CA ALA A 41 -6.53 8.70 -13.98
C ALA A 41 -5.03 8.41 -14.17
N PRO A 42 -4.13 9.27 -13.68
CA PRO A 42 -2.69 9.20 -13.95
C PRO A 42 -2.05 7.90 -13.47
N PHE A 43 -2.63 7.25 -12.46
CA PHE A 43 -2.16 5.99 -11.89
C PHE A 43 -3.11 4.82 -12.18
N GLY A 44 -4.02 4.99 -13.16
CA GLY A 44 -5.02 4.00 -13.54
C GLY A 44 -6.35 4.17 -12.83
N LYS A 45 -7.33 3.37 -13.27
CA LYS A 45 -8.74 3.46 -12.82
C LYS A 45 -8.92 3.14 -11.32
N GLY A 46 -8.14 2.20 -10.82
CA GLY A 46 -8.24 1.74 -9.42
C GLY A 46 -7.91 2.85 -8.42
N PRO A 47 -6.69 3.41 -8.44
CA PRO A 47 -6.30 4.53 -7.57
C PRO A 47 -7.23 5.74 -7.71
N LYS A 48 -7.63 6.09 -8.96
CA LYS A 48 -8.62 7.15 -9.19
C LYS A 48 -9.95 6.88 -8.48
N ALA A 49 -10.49 5.68 -8.62
CA ALA A 49 -11.77 5.32 -8.02
C ALA A 49 -11.71 5.34 -6.47
N ALA A 50 -10.57 4.94 -5.88
CA ALA A 50 -10.37 5.00 -4.44
C ALA A 50 -10.24 6.44 -3.95
N LEU A 51 -9.51 7.30 -4.66
CA LEU A 51 -9.43 8.73 -4.36
C LEU A 51 -10.81 9.40 -4.44
N ASP A 52 -11.56 9.14 -5.51
CA ASP A 52 -12.93 9.67 -5.67
C ASP A 52 -13.84 9.19 -4.53
N LYS A 53 -13.71 7.92 -4.11
CA LYS A 53 -14.49 7.37 -2.99
C LYS A 53 -14.11 8.02 -1.66
N ALA A 54 -12.85 8.27 -1.40
CA ALA A 54 -12.41 8.97 -0.19
C ALA A 54 -12.95 10.42 -0.15
N LEU A 55 -12.92 11.12 -1.28
CA LEU A 55 -13.47 12.47 -1.40
C LEU A 55 -15.02 12.50 -1.29
N GLU A 56 -15.72 11.49 -1.83
CA GLU A 56 -17.16 11.29 -1.63
C GLU A 56 -17.49 11.16 -0.14
N ILE A 57 -16.77 10.30 0.58
CA ILE A 57 -16.94 10.11 2.04
C ILE A 57 -16.65 11.42 2.77
N ALA A 58 -15.59 12.13 2.42
CA ALA A 58 -15.26 13.42 3.02
C ALA A 58 -16.38 14.46 2.83
N ALA A 59 -16.98 14.52 1.64
CA ALA A 59 -18.11 15.40 1.34
C ALA A 59 -19.36 15.01 2.16
N GLU A 60 -19.65 13.72 2.32
CA GLU A 60 -20.76 13.23 3.17
C GLU A 60 -20.53 13.60 4.66
N LEU A 61 -19.27 13.68 5.11
CA LEU A 61 -18.92 14.18 6.45
C LEU A 61 -19.02 15.71 6.56
N GLY A 62 -19.40 16.39 5.47
CA GLY A 62 -19.58 17.84 5.40
C GLY A 62 -18.28 18.62 5.26
N LEU A 63 -17.21 17.99 4.82
CA LEU A 63 -15.91 18.65 4.57
C LEU A 63 -15.90 19.23 3.15
N ASP A 64 -15.13 20.31 2.95
CA ASP A 64 -14.86 20.85 1.62
C ASP A 64 -13.81 19.97 0.95
N THR A 65 -14.06 19.53 -0.28
CA THR A 65 -13.19 18.59 -1.00
C THR A 65 -12.65 19.17 -2.29
N HIS A 66 -11.49 18.70 -2.69
CA HIS A 66 -10.88 19.02 -3.97
C HIS A 66 -10.18 17.78 -4.54
N ASN A 67 -10.31 17.57 -5.86
CA ASN A 67 -9.58 16.55 -6.61
C ASN A 67 -8.63 17.25 -7.59
N ALA A 68 -7.35 17.08 -7.41
CA ALA A 68 -6.31 17.64 -8.26
C ALA A 68 -6.00 16.67 -9.41
N GLU A 69 -6.87 16.63 -10.40
CA GLU A 69 -6.72 15.89 -11.68
C GLU A 69 -6.49 14.38 -11.50
N GLY A 70 -6.91 13.80 -10.37
CA GLY A 70 -6.74 12.39 -10.07
C GLY A 70 -5.33 12.01 -9.55
N TYR A 71 -4.42 12.96 -9.39
CA TYR A 71 -3.12 12.73 -8.76
C TYR A 71 -3.26 12.65 -7.25
N ILE A 72 -3.85 13.67 -6.65
CA ILE A 72 -4.04 13.80 -5.21
C ILE A 72 -5.34 14.56 -4.95
N GLY A 73 -5.96 14.33 -3.81
CA GLY A 73 -7.09 15.10 -3.36
C GLY A 73 -6.91 15.61 -1.94
N TRP A 74 -7.84 16.41 -1.48
CA TRP A 74 -7.86 16.80 -0.07
C TRP A 74 -9.26 17.13 0.44
N ALA A 75 -9.38 17.06 1.76
CA ALA A 75 -10.52 17.52 2.50
C ALA A 75 -10.11 18.54 3.57
N GLN A 76 -10.98 19.51 3.87
CA GLN A 76 -10.73 20.57 4.85
C GLN A 76 -12.03 21.05 5.49
N THR A 77 -11.93 21.71 6.65
CA THR A 77 -13.11 22.15 7.40
C THR A 77 -13.75 23.45 6.90
N GLY A 78 -13.06 24.15 6.00
CA GLY A 78 -13.48 25.41 5.40
C GLY A 78 -12.39 25.96 4.49
N PRO A 79 -12.64 27.04 3.74
CA PRO A 79 -11.70 27.57 2.75
C PRO A 79 -10.39 28.02 3.40
N ILE A 80 -9.27 27.76 2.69
CA ILE A 80 -7.94 28.23 3.02
C ILE A 80 -7.59 29.27 1.96
N ALA A 81 -7.30 30.51 2.38
CA ALA A 81 -6.94 31.58 1.46
C ALA A 81 -5.53 31.38 0.89
N ASP A 82 -5.30 31.92 -0.31
CA ASP A 82 -3.99 31.91 -0.95
C ASP A 82 -2.94 32.58 -0.02
N GLY A 83 -1.79 31.94 0.11
CA GLY A 83 -0.72 32.38 1.04
C GLY A 83 -1.01 32.14 2.53
N GLN A 84 -2.16 31.59 2.87
CA GLN A 84 -2.47 31.25 4.27
C GLN A 84 -1.77 29.96 4.68
N LYS A 85 -0.93 30.05 5.74
CA LYS A 85 -0.32 28.86 6.32
C LYS A 85 -1.36 27.91 6.88
N TYR A 86 -1.19 26.62 6.59
CA TYR A 86 -2.04 25.54 7.08
C TYR A 86 -1.20 24.34 7.56
N LEU A 87 -1.83 23.46 8.32
CA LEU A 87 -1.30 22.17 8.72
C LEU A 87 -1.91 21.09 7.83
N ALA A 88 -1.19 19.99 7.62
CA ALA A 88 -1.75 18.86 6.90
C ALA A 88 -1.46 17.53 7.59
N THR A 89 -2.37 16.58 7.37
CA THR A 89 -2.04 15.15 7.36
C THR A 89 -1.89 14.72 5.91
N ILE A 90 -1.05 13.75 5.65
CA ILE A 90 -0.98 13.08 4.35
C ILE A 90 -1.17 11.59 4.54
N THR A 91 -2.05 11.02 3.75
CA THR A 91 -2.39 9.60 3.68
C THR A 91 -2.54 9.20 2.23
N HIS A 92 -2.65 7.91 1.94
CA HIS A 92 -2.86 7.46 0.57
C HIS A 92 -4.03 6.47 0.44
N THR A 93 -4.56 6.33 -0.77
CA THR A 93 -5.71 5.50 -1.10
C THR A 93 -5.38 4.36 -2.05
N ASP A 94 -4.20 4.37 -2.66
CA ASP A 94 -3.66 3.24 -3.42
C ASP A 94 -3.18 2.12 -2.49
N VAL A 95 -2.93 0.98 -3.04
CA VAL A 95 -2.46 -0.21 -2.29
C VAL A 95 -1.54 -1.05 -3.17
N VAL A 96 -0.61 -1.78 -2.53
CA VAL A 96 0.16 -2.84 -3.20
C VAL A 96 -0.76 -3.99 -3.67
N PRO A 97 -0.32 -4.81 -4.65
CA PRO A 97 -1.00 -6.05 -5.01
C PRO A 97 -1.29 -6.93 -3.78
N GLU A 98 -2.40 -7.65 -3.81
CA GLU A 98 -2.89 -8.43 -2.67
C GLU A 98 -1.89 -9.48 -2.19
N GLY A 99 -1.14 -10.09 -3.14
CA GLY A 99 -0.30 -11.24 -2.86
C GLY A 99 -1.11 -12.52 -2.61
N ASN A 100 -0.43 -13.51 -2.04
CA ASN A 100 -1.01 -14.82 -1.76
C ASN A 100 -1.33 -14.99 -0.26
N GLY A 101 -2.13 -16.02 0.07
CA GLY A 101 -2.36 -16.45 1.44
C GLY A 101 -3.60 -15.84 2.13
N TRP A 102 -4.42 -15.11 1.40
CA TRP A 102 -5.71 -14.65 1.90
C TRP A 102 -6.69 -15.82 2.03
N ASP A 103 -7.38 -15.90 3.16
CA ASP A 103 -8.43 -16.89 3.43
C ASP A 103 -9.82 -16.45 2.92
N ALA A 104 -9.95 -15.21 2.45
CA ALA A 104 -11.13 -14.66 1.78
C ALA A 104 -10.72 -13.45 0.91
N ASP A 105 -11.69 -12.85 0.20
CA ASP A 105 -11.47 -11.66 -0.61
C ASP A 105 -10.79 -10.53 0.20
N PRO A 106 -9.61 -10.05 -0.20
CA PRO A 106 -8.86 -9.03 0.51
C PRO A 106 -9.53 -7.65 0.54
N TYR A 107 -10.45 -7.38 -0.38
CA TYR A 107 -11.20 -6.12 -0.44
C TYR A 107 -12.54 -6.16 0.30
N THR A 108 -12.87 -7.28 0.92
CA THR A 108 -14.00 -7.42 1.83
C THR A 108 -13.53 -7.36 3.27
N VAL A 109 -13.77 -6.23 3.95
CA VAL A 109 -13.37 -6.03 5.35
C VAL A 109 -14.10 -7.02 6.26
N ARG A 110 -13.33 -7.67 7.12
CA ARG A 110 -13.82 -8.62 8.13
C ARG A 110 -13.35 -8.23 9.51
N VAL A 111 -14.19 -8.49 10.51
CA VAL A 111 -13.80 -8.36 11.91
C VAL A 111 -13.57 -9.76 12.46
N ARG A 112 -12.37 -10.03 12.98
CA ARG A 112 -12.02 -11.30 13.62
C ARG A 112 -11.15 -11.04 14.84
N ASP A 113 -11.58 -11.53 15.99
CA ASP A 113 -10.85 -11.40 17.26
C ASP A 113 -10.49 -9.95 17.65
N GLY A 114 -11.37 -9.01 17.31
CA GLY A 114 -11.16 -7.58 17.55
C GLY A 114 -10.28 -6.85 16.51
N TRP A 115 -9.81 -7.55 15.49
CA TRP A 115 -9.03 -6.99 14.40
C TRP A 115 -9.86 -6.75 13.15
N LEU A 116 -9.57 -5.66 12.44
CA LEU A 116 -10.05 -5.43 11.07
C LEU A 116 -9.06 -6.07 10.10
N LEU A 117 -9.58 -6.90 9.19
CA LEU A 117 -8.78 -7.60 8.19
C LEU A 117 -9.24 -7.18 6.79
N GLY A 118 -8.29 -6.72 5.98
CA GLY A 118 -8.52 -6.32 4.58
C GLY A 118 -7.29 -5.60 4.02
N ARG A 119 -7.11 -5.64 2.70
CA ARG A 119 -6.04 -4.88 2.02
C ARG A 119 -6.32 -3.38 2.15
N GLY A 120 -5.35 -2.61 2.68
CA GLY A 120 -5.48 -1.18 2.90
C GLY A 120 -6.15 -0.78 4.23
N VAL A 121 -6.57 -1.73 5.08
CA VAL A 121 -7.16 -1.41 6.39
C VAL A 121 -6.16 -0.69 7.29
N ALA A 122 -4.90 -1.12 7.32
CA ALA A 122 -3.84 -0.51 8.11
C ALA A 122 -3.01 0.48 7.30
N ASP A 123 -2.80 0.17 6.02
CA ASP A 123 -1.92 0.85 5.09
C ASP A 123 -2.68 1.11 3.77
N ASP A 124 -3.22 2.31 3.53
CA ASP A 124 -3.37 3.44 4.48
C ASP A 124 -4.82 3.98 4.48
N LYS A 125 -5.79 3.21 3.87
CA LYS A 125 -7.20 3.62 3.76
C LYS A 125 -7.90 3.77 5.10
N GLY A 126 -7.54 2.95 6.10
CA GLY A 126 -8.06 3.10 7.45
C GLY A 126 -7.65 4.42 8.09
N PRO A 127 -6.34 4.71 8.22
CA PRO A 127 -5.84 6.00 8.67
C PRO A 127 -6.38 7.19 7.86
N SER A 128 -6.54 7.06 6.53
CA SER A 128 -7.20 8.07 5.69
C SER A 128 -8.58 8.45 6.22
N ILE A 129 -9.43 7.45 6.49
CA ILE A 129 -10.76 7.69 7.08
C ILE A 129 -10.66 8.31 8.47
N LEU A 130 -9.72 7.85 9.31
CA LEU A 130 -9.53 8.44 10.65
C LEU A 130 -9.14 9.92 10.58
N CYS A 131 -8.31 10.33 9.61
CA CYS A 131 -8.00 11.74 9.37
C CYS A 131 -9.24 12.55 8.98
N LEU A 132 -10.14 12.01 8.14
CA LEU A 132 -11.38 12.67 7.79
C LEU A 132 -12.30 12.84 9.01
N TYR A 133 -12.38 11.82 9.87
CA TYR A 133 -13.16 11.92 11.11
C TYR A 133 -12.52 12.86 12.15
N ALA A 134 -11.19 13.00 12.15
CA ALA A 134 -10.53 14.03 12.96
C ALA A 134 -10.91 15.44 12.49
N LEU A 135 -10.96 15.70 11.20
CA LEU A 135 -11.47 16.98 10.66
C LEU A 135 -12.95 17.19 11.00
N LYS A 136 -13.77 16.14 10.88
CA LYS A 136 -15.17 16.20 11.29
C LYS A 136 -15.30 16.56 12.77
N TYR A 137 -14.51 15.97 13.67
CA TYR A 137 -14.48 16.32 15.08
C TYR A 137 -14.21 17.82 15.28
N LEU A 138 -13.18 18.35 14.61
CA LEU A 138 -12.84 19.77 14.71
C LEU A 138 -14.01 20.67 14.27
N LYS A 139 -14.65 20.31 13.15
CA LYS A 139 -15.78 21.05 12.59
C LYS A 139 -17.01 21.00 13.49
N ASP A 140 -17.43 19.81 13.90
CA ASP A 140 -18.66 19.59 14.68
C ASP A 140 -18.60 20.23 16.07
N ASN A 141 -17.40 20.30 16.64
CA ASN A 141 -17.19 20.91 17.94
C ASN A 141 -16.76 22.40 17.89
N GLY A 142 -16.77 23.02 16.71
CA GLY A 142 -16.38 24.40 16.51
C GLY A 142 -14.98 24.74 17.00
N VAL A 143 -14.04 23.78 16.88
CA VAL A 143 -12.66 23.96 17.36
C VAL A 143 -11.93 24.94 16.44
N THR A 144 -11.60 26.11 16.98
CA THR A 144 -10.79 27.10 16.27
C THR A 144 -9.31 26.83 16.49
N LEU A 145 -8.60 26.58 15.41
CA LEU A 145 -7.15 26.39 15.41
C LEU A 145 -6.44 27.64 14.90
N LYS A 146 -5.20 27.85 15.32
CA LYS A 146 -4.34 28.94 14.82
C LYS A 146 -4.11 28.82 13.30
N TYR A 147 -4.00 27.60 12.81
CA TYR A 147 -3.85 27.28 11.40
C TYR A 147 -4.98 26.33 10.99
N PRO A 148 -5.62 26.51 9.83
CA PRO A 148 -6.55 25.51 9.29
C PRO A 148 -5.83 24.19 9.04
N VAL A 149 -6.58 23.10 8.96
CA VAL A 149 -6.06 21.76 8.74
C VAL A 149 -6.65 21.18 7.47
N ARG A 150 -5.80 20.54 6.67
CA ARG A 150 -6.14 19.82 5.46
C ARG A 150 -5.73 18.35 5.61
N ALA A 151 -6.58 17.43 5.21
CA ALA A 151 -6.23 16.03 5.01
C ALA A 151 -5.92 15.83 3.53
N LEU A 152 -4.66 15.59 3.19
CA LEU A 152 -4.22 15.21 1.85
C LEU A 152 -4.42 13.72 1.66
N LEU A 153 -4.91 13.33 0.49
CA LEU A 153 -5.25 11.95 0.11
C LEU A 153 -4.50 11.64 -1.18
N GLY A 154 -3.39 10.93 -1.07
CA GLY A 154 -2.56 10.50 -2.19
C GLY A 154 -3.19 9.33 -2.96
N ALA A 155 -2.67 9.08 -4.15
CA ALA A 155 -3.10 7.99 -5.03
C ALA A 155 -1.95 7.22 -5.67
N ASN A 156 -0.69 7.42 -5.22
CA ASN A 156 0.51 6.77 -5.77
C ASN A 156 1.65 6.64 -4.75
N GLU A 157 1.36 6.46 -3.47
CA GLU A 157 2.39 6.33 -2.43
C GLU A 157 3.22 5.07 -2.62
N GLU A 158 2.55 3.93 -2.84
CA GLU A 158 3.09 2.57 -2.85
C GLU A 158 4.08 2.28 -4.00
N THR A 159 4.16 3.16 -4.98
CA THR A 159 4.99 2.92 -6.16
C THR A 159 6.06 3.97 -6.40
N ASN A 160 5.75 5.25 -6.45
CA ASN A 160 6.78 6.26 -6.75
C ASN A 160 6.50 7.65 -6.16
N MET A 161 5.40 7.84 -5.42
CA MET A 161 4.99 9.14 -4.81
C MET A 161 4.85 10.30 -5.83
N HIS A 162 4.50 10.01 -7.10
CA HIS A 162 4.32 11.04 -8.13
C HIS A 162 3.12 11.96 -7.85
N ASP A 163 2.19 11.54 -7.01
CA ASP A 163 1.10 12.36 -6.46
C ASP A 163 1.63 13.49 -5.58
N VAL A 164 2.62 13.20 -4.73
CA VAL A 164 3.30 14.19 -3.88
C VAL A 164 4.16 15.14 -4.73
N ASP A 165 4.88 14.61 -5.72
CA ASP A 165 5.63 15.44 -6.68
C ASP A 165 4.70 16.42 -7.41
N TYR A 166 3.54 15.93 -7.87
CA TYR A 166 2.52 16.76 -8.50
C TYR A 166 2.01 17.84 -7.56
N PHE A 167 1.68 17.48 -6.33
CA PHE A 167 1.23 18.44 -5.32
C PHE A 167 2.29 19.53 -5.05
N ALA A 168 3.54 19.13 -4.84
CA ALA A 168 4.63 20.04 -4.54
C ALA A 168 4.92 21.03 -5.71
N ALA A 169 4.67 20.60 -6.95
CA ALA A 169 4.87 21.41 -8.13
C ALA A 169 3.73 22.43 -8.39
N HIS A 170 2.49 22.14 -7.94
CA HIS A 170 1.31 22.92 -8.35
C HIS A 170 0.61 23.64 -7.20
N PHE A 171 0.88 23.28 -5.93
CA PHE A 171 0.15 23.83 -4.78
C PHE A 171 1.10 24.30 -3.68
N GLU A 172 0.62 25.23 -2.86
CA GLU A 172 1.35 25.69 -1.68
C GLU A 172 1.48 24.55 -0.67
N GLN A 173 2.71 24.37 -0.18
CA GLN A 173 3.01 23.34 0.80
C GLN A 173 2.52 23.73 2.21
N PRO A 174 2.11 22.74 3.03
CA PRO A 174 1.73 22.98 4.42
C PRO A 174 2.92 23.51 5.24
N ALA A 175 2.65 24.35 6.23
CA ALA A 175 3.66 24.79 7.17
C ALA A 175 4.19 23.65 8.08
N PHE A 176 3.39 22.60 8.25
CA PHE A 176 3.73 21.35 8.90
C PHE A 176 2.83 20.24 8.35
N CYS A 177 3.43 19.10 8.08
CA CYS A 177 2.73 17.90 7.62
C CYS A 177 3.20 16.70 8.43
N PHE A 178 2.31 15.75 8.70
CA PHE A 178 2.64 14.43 9.21
C PHE A 178 1.78 13.37 8.56
N THR A 179 2.29 12.15 8.52
CA THR A 179 1.54 10.98 8.08
C THR A 179 1.22 10.08 9.27
N PRO A 180 0.00 9.54 9.37
CA PRO A 180 -0.32 8.46 10.30
C PRO A 180 -0.01 7.07 9.72
N ASP A 181 0.63 6.99 8.58
CA ASP A 181 1.04 5.77 7.90
C ASP A 181 2.31 5.18 8.54
N ALA A 182 2.24 4.90 9.83
CA ALA A 182 3.32 4.32 10.61
C ALA A 182 2.81 3.74 11.93
N GLU A 183 3.67 2.99 12.61
CA GLU A 183 3.37 2.45 13.95
C GLU A 183 3.39 3.55 15.02
N PHE A 184 2.57 3.37 16.06
CA PHE A 184 2.58 4.24 17.25
C PHE A 184 3.77 3.95 18.19
N PRO A 185 4.25 4.95 18.96
CA PRO A 185 3.71 6.33 19.07
C PRO A 185 4.18 7.30 17.99
N VAL A 186 5.42 7.23 17.56
CA VAL A 186 6.02 8.09 16.52
C VAL A 186 7.20 7.35 15.92
N CYS A 187 7.19 7.18 14.60
CA CYS A 187 8.35 6.75 13.84
C CYS A 187 9.29 7.94 13.66
N ASN A 188 10.48 7.88 14.25
CA ASN A 188 11.48 8.95 14.22
C ASN A 188 12.71 8.59 13.40
N GLY A 189 12.66 7.51 12.63
CA GLY A 189 13.74 7.07 11.76
C GLY A 189 13.30 5.97 10.84
N GLU A 190 13.78 5.98 9.62
CA GLU A 190 13.47 5.00 8.60
C GLU A 190 14.74 4.33 8.07
N LYS A 191 14.58 3.11 7.53
CA LYS A 191 15.66 2.40 6.83
C LYS A 191 15.83 3.03 5.45
N GLY A 192 17.09 3.21 5.03
CA GLY A 192 17.39 3.56 3.65
C GLY A 192 17.02 2.41 2.70
N GLY A 193 16.57 2.74 1.50
CA GLY A 193 16.32 1.80 0.42
C GLY A 193 17.50 1.73 -0.55
N PHE A 194 17.78 0.54 -1.06
CA PHE A 194 18.67 0.32 -2.20
C PHE A 194 18.00 -0.66 -3.17
N GLY A 195 17.86 -0.22 -4.42
CA GLY A 195 17.36 -1.04 -5.51
C GLY A 195 18.33 -1.05 -6.67
N GLY A 196 18.38 -2.15 -7.42
CA GLY A 196 19.22 -2.27 -8.59
C GLY A 196 18.76 -3.40 -9.50
N GLU A 197 19.01 -3.24 -10.78
CA GLU A 197 18.79 -4.26 -11.79
C GLU A 197 20.12 -4.84 -12.27
N LEU A 198 20.21 -6.16 -12.31
CA LEU A 198 21.34 -6.88 -12.89
C LEU A 198 20.88 -7.51 -14.21
N VAL A 199 21.42 -7.01 -15.32
CA VAL A 199 21.12 -7.52 -16.65
C VAL A 199 22.30 -8.33 -17.16
N SER A 200 22.09 -9.63 -17.42
CA SER A 200 23.09 -10.46 -18.07
C SER A 200 23.09 -10.25 -19.60
N PRO A 201 24.24 -10.44 -20.28
CA PRO A 201 24.20 -10.60 -21.72
C PRO A 201 23.38 -11.84 -22.09
N VAL A 202 22.89 -11.90 -23.34
CA VAL A 202 22.20 -13.09 -23.86
C VAL A 202 23.16 -14.29 -23.79
N LEU A 203 22.74 -15.33 -23.06
CA LEU A 203 23.51 -16.57 -22.92
C LEU A 203 23.06 -17.56 -24.00
N GLU A 204 23.84 -17.69 -25.08
CA GLU A 204 23.63 -18.71 -26.09
C GLU A 204 23.88 -20.11 -25.49
N ASN A 205 22.92 -21.02 -25.64
CA ASN A 205 22.98 -22.39 -25.09
C ASN A 205 23.04 -22.51 -23.56
N GLY A 206 22.54 -21.52 -22.85
CA GLY A 206 22.39 -21.57 -21.39
C GLY A 206 21.48 -22.72 -20.93
N VAL A 207 21.74 -23.21 -19.72
CA VAL A 207 20.91 -24.26 -19.09
C VAL A 207 19.54 -23.71 -18.73
N ILE A 208 19.47 -22.47 -18.28
CA ILE A 208 18.22 -21.78 -17.91
C ILE A 208 17.53 -21.30 -19.18
N VAL A 209 16.27 -21.67 -19.34
CA VAL A 209 15.39 -21.24 -20.45
C VAL A 209 14.56 -20.04 -20.04
N ASP A 210 14.02 -20.10 -18.81
CA ASP A 210 13.16 -19.05 -18.23
C ASP A 210 13.28 -19.07 -16.72
N PHE A 211 13.15 -17.91 -16.07
CA PHE A 211 13.17 -17.78 -14.62
C PHE A 211 12.29 -16.63 -14.19
N VAL A 212 11.19 -16.94 -13.51
CA VAL A 212 10.20 -15.98 -13.02
C VAL A 212 9.97 -16.13 -11.52
N GLY A 213 9.73 -15.02 -10.83
CA GLY A 213 9.43 -15.04 -9.41
C GLY A 213 9.25 -13.63 -8.84
N GLY A 214 8.46 -13.55 -7.77
CA GLY A 214 8.11 -12.29 -7.14
C GLY A 214 6.97 -11.55 -7.83
N VAL A 215 6.26 -10.72 -7.06
CA VAL A 215 5.10 -9.93 -7.52
C VAL A 215 5.24 -8.44 -7.23
N ALA A 216 6.13 -8.06 -6.29
CA ALA A 216 6.39 -6.68 -5.90
C ALA A 216 7.83 -6.52 -5.40
N HIS A 217 8.40 -5.33 -5.58
CA HIS A 217 9.79 -5.03 -5.19
C HIS A 217 10.01 -5.01 -3.68
N ASN A 218 8.98 -4.67 -2.92
CA ASN A 218 8.98 -4.60 -1.46
C ASN A 218 8.51 -5.89 -0.77
N ALA A 219 8.27 -6.97 -1.51
CA ALA A 219 7.85 -8.26 -0.98
C ALA A 219 8.87 -9.37 -1.24
N VAL A 220 9.15 -10.20 -0.22
CA VAL A 220 9.97 -11.41 -0.41
C VAL A 220 9.19 -12.41 -1.26
N PRO A 221 9.75 -12.90 -2.39
CA PRO A 221 9.06 -13.86 -3.26
C PRO A 221 8.73 -15.17 -2.56
N ASP A 222 7.46 -15.54 -2.51
CA ASP A 222 7.00 -16.83 -1.98
C ASP A 222 6.77 -17.89 -3.06
N ARG A 223 6.80 -17.49 -4.32
CA ARG A 223 6.69 -18.38 -5.48
C ARG A 223 7.69 -17.98 -6.53
N ALA A 224 8.33 -19.01 -7.10
CA ALA A 224 9.21 -18.85 -8.25
C ALA A 224 9.14 -20.10 -9.12
N ALA A 225 9.47 -19.96 -10.41
CA ALA A 225 9.61 -21.06 -11.33
C ALA A 225 10.83 -20.83 -12.23
N CYS A 226 11.60 -21.89 -12.46
CA CYS A 226 12.72 -21.88 -13.40
C CYS A 226 12.62 -23.09 -14.34
N THR A 227 12.64 -22.83 -15.64
CA THR A 227 12.68 -23.87 -16.66
C THR A 227 14.12 -24.10 -17.10
N VAL A 228 14.58 -25.34 -17.02
CA VAL A 228 15.97 -25.73 -17.36
C VAL A 228 16.04 -26.83 -18.41
N ARG A 229 17.10 -26.81 -19.23
CA ARG A 229 17.45 -27.88 -20.20
C ARG A 229 18.23 -29.02 -19.54
N LEU A 230 17.72 -29.47 -18.39
CA LEU A 230 18.30 -30.60 -17.67
C LEU A 230 17.19 -31.61 -17.35
N PRO A 231 17.48 -32.92 -17.37
CA PRO A 231 16.53 -33.89 -16.84
C PRO A 231 16.46 -33.78 -15.32
N GLU A 232 15.32 -34.16 -14.74
CA GLU A 232 15.12 -34.14 -13.28
C GLU A 232 16.24 -34.91 -12.53
N SER A 233 16.72 -36.02 -13.10
CA SER A 233 17.81 -36.85 -12.53
C SER A 233 19.14 -36.11 -12.37
N ALA A 234 19.35 -34.99 -13.04
CA ALA A 234 20.52 -34.15 -12.91
C ALA A 234 20.38 -33.06 -11.86
N LEU A 235 19.17 -32.90 -11.30
CA LEU A 235 18.85 -31.88 -10.29
C LEU A 235 18.91 -32.50 -8.89
N LYS A 236 19.41 -31.72 -7.95
CA LYS A 236 19.44 -32.10 -6.53
C LYS A 236 18.13 -31.66 -5.86
N GLN A 237 17.43 -32.63 -5.24
CA GLN A 237 16.29 -32.31 -4.42
C GLN A 237 16.74 -31.50 -3.20
N THR A 238 16.21 -30.28 -3.05
CA THR A 238 16.43 -29.41 -1.90
C THR A 238 15.12 -29.06 -1.21
N GLU A 239 15.16 -28.55 0.01
CA GLU A 239 13.97 -28.15 0.75
C GLU A 239 13.23 -27.03 0.01
N GLY A 240 11.90 -27.09 0.01
CA GLY A 240 11.04 -26.08 -0.60
C GLY A 240 11.06 -26.06 -2.13
N VAL A 241 11.60 -27.10 -2.77
CA VAL A 241 11.65 -27.20 -4.25
C VAL A 241 10.90 -28.45 -4.72
N THR A 242 10.18 -28.33 -5.82
CA THR A 242 9.55 -29.43 -6.54
C THR A 242 9.88 -29.36 -8.03
N PHE A 243 9.84 -30.52 -8.70
CA PHE A 243 10.13 -30.66 -10.12
C PHE A 243 8.89 -31.09 -10.89
N GLU A 244 8.73 -30.56 -12.09
CA GLU A 244 7.69 -30.93 -13.04
C GLU A 244 8.33 -31.12 -14.42
N ALA A 245 7.82 -32.08 -15.19
CA ALA A 245 8.24 -32.24 -16.60
C ALA A 245 7.76 -31.03 -17.41
N GLY A 246 8.69 -30.38 -18.07
CA GLY A 246 8.42 -29.31 -19.02
C GLY A 246 8.33 -29.83 -20.46
N GLU A 247 8.11 -28.93 -21.40
CA GLU A 247 8.08 -29.24 -22.82
C GLU A 247 9.51 -29.53 -23.36
N ASN A 248 9.59 -30.29 -24.45
CA ASN A 248 10.83 -30.58 -25.17
C ASN A 248 11.98 -31.13 -24.30
N GLY A 249 11.64 -31.92 -23.26
CA GLY A 249 12.64 -32.55 -22.41
C GLY A 249 13.27 -31.59 -21.38
N THR A 250 12.65 -30.45 -21.12
CA THR A 250 13.02 -29.55 -20.03
C THR A 250 12.43 -29.99 -18.70
N THR A 251 12.96 -29.45 -17.59
CA THR A 251 12.37 -29.60 -16.25
C THR A 251 12.01 -28.22 -15.73
N ILE A 252 10.83 -28.10 -15.13
CA ILE A 252 10.39 -26.90 -14.41
C ILE A 252 10.67 -27.12 -12.93
N ILE A 253 11.50 -26.24 -12.36
CA ILE A 253 11.82 -26.20 -10.94
C ILE A 253 10.91 -25.16 -10.29
N ARG A 254 10.09 -25.57 -9.30
CA ARG A 254 9.25 -24.64 -8.56
C ARG A 254 9.78 -24.44 -7.15
N GLY A 255 9.93 -23.18 -6.75
CA GLY A 255 10.28 -22.77 -5.40
C GLY A 255 9.03 -22.38 -4.59
N TRP A 256 8.93 -22.90 -3.37
CA TRP A 256 7.84 -22.69 -2.43
C TRP A 256 8.36 -22.03 -1.17
N GLY A 257 8.28 -20.73 -1.12
CA GLY A 257 8.76 -19.90 -0.02
C GLY A 257 7.63 -19.40 0.89
N LYS A 258 7.94 -18.33 1.61
CA LYS A 258 7.01 -17.62 2.49
C LYS A 258 7.22 -16.13 2.34
N SER A 259 6.18 -15.42 1.90
CA SER A 259 6.22 -13.97 1.70
C SER A 259 6.26 -13.19 3.02
N GLY A 260 6.65 -11.95 2.92
CA GLY A 260 6.62 -10.91 3.93
C GLY A 260 7.26 -9.63 3.40
N HIS A 261 7.16 -8.56 4.15
CA HIS A 261 7.71 -7.28 3.72
C HIS A 261 9.25 -7.33 3.65
N ALA A 262 9.84 -6.85 2.55
CA ALA A 262 11.30 -6.92 2.33
C ALA A 262 12.11 -6.15 3.38
N ALA A 263 11.56 -5.08 3.97
CA ALA A 263 12.19 -4.34 5.06
C ALA A 263 12.18 -5.09 6.41
N MET A 264 11.31 -6.12 6.56
CA MET A 264 11.21 -6.97 7.75
C MET A 264 11.18 -8.45 7.33
N PRO A 265 12.28 -8.99 6.80
CA PRO A 265 12.30 -10.32 6.18
C PRO A 265 12.35 -11.49 7.19
N GLN A 266 12.30 -11.21 8.50
CA GLN A 266 12.35 -12.23 9.54
C GLN A 266 11.18 -13.21 9.42
N GLY A 267 11.52 -14.51 9.34
CA GLY A 267 10.52 -15.58 9.20
C GLY A 267 9.95 -15.74 7.79
N THR A 268 10.51 -15.04 6.79
CA THR A 268 10.22 -15.25 5.37
C THR A 268 11.17 -16.28 4.75
N VAL A 269 10.80 -16.80 3.57
CA VAL A 269 11.64 -17.72 2.78
C VAL A 269 11.54 -17.30 1.32
N ASN A 270 12.66 -16.89 0.74
CA ASN A 270 12.73 -16.43 -0.64
C ASN A 270 12.73 -17.62 -1.64
N ALA A 271 11.67 -17.78 -2.39
CA ALA A 271 11.49 -18.87 -3.37
C ALA A 271 12.54 -18.84 -4.50
N ILE A 272 12.99 -17.66 -4.92
CA ILE A 272 14.07 -17.52 -5.91
C ILE A 272 15.36 -18.11 -5.33
N GLY A 273 15.70 -17.79 -4.08
CA GLY A 273 16.85 -18.31 -3.38
C GLY A 273 16.87 -19.84 -3.26
N LEU A 274 15.68 -20.46 -3.02
CA LEU A 274 15.54 -21.93 -2.99
C LEU A 274 15.90 -22.56 -4.33
N ILE A 275 15.39 -22.01 -5.45
CA ILE A 275 15.73 -22.50 -6.79
C ILE A 275 17.21 -22.31 -7.12
N VAL A 276 17.77 -21.14 -6.80
CA VAL A 276 19.22 -20.87 -7.00
C VAL A 276 20.06 -21.86 -6.22
N THR A 277 19.71 -22.16 -4.97
CA THR A 277 20.40 -23.17 -4.14
C THR A 277 20.32 -24.56 -4.80
N CYS A 278 19.14 -24.97 -5.26
CA CYS A 278 18.96 -26.22 -5.99
C CYS A 278 19.89 -26.29 -7.22
N LEU A 279 19.92 -25.25 -8.03
CA LEU A 279 20.76 -25.19 -9.25
C LEU A 279 22.26 -25.24 -8.92
N LEU A 280 22.72 -24.52 -7.90
CA LEU A 280 24.12 -24.50 -7.49
C LEU A 280 24.59 -25.85 -6.91
N GLU A 281 23.70 -26.60 -6.28
CA GLU A 281 23.98 -27.91 -5.71
C GLU A 281 23.79 -29.08 -6.70
N SER A 282 23.15 -28.79 -7.87
CA SER A 282 22.99 -29.78 -8.96
C SER A 282 24.30 -29.97 -9.73
N LYS A 283 24.46 -31.14 -10.33
CA LYS A 283 25.71 -31.51 -11.05
C LYS A 283 25.56 -31.35 -12.54
#